data_4e27bd6d7cd4f87925290bb93f74bd1a
#
_entry.id   4e27bd6d7cd4f87925290bb93f74bd1a
#
_cell.length_a   1.000
_cell.length_b   1.000
_cell.length_c   1.000
_cell.angle_alpha   90.00
_cell.angle_beta   90.00
_cell.angle_gamma   90.00
#
_symmetry.space_group_name_H-M   'P 1'
#
loop_
_entity.id
_entity.type
_entity.pdbx_description
1 polymer ?
#
loop_
_entity_poly.entity_id
_entity_poly.type
_entity_poly.pdbx_seq_one_letter_code
_entity_poly.pdbx_strand_id
1 'polypeptide(L)'
;TVGNVGMWVVVLLMPDIQQEFSIDRASASAPFVLTMIGFALGNGFMGRVVDRFGISTTLIFSAIVNAVGFSLAMLSQSIFFLSALQFIIGFGTAALFGPLIADVSHWFLKKRGIAVAITASGNYFSGSIWPVVIKGTLETDGWRSVYGLLAVSTVFLMVPLAFMLRRKVSAETSKLSDALSERRREKVNISPNLIVILLSLAGVGCCVAMSMPQVHIVAFCVDLGYGPSAGAEMLSLMLIGGIISRLISGVLADRIGGLFTLLIGSTLQCVAL
;
A
#
# COMPACT_ATOMS: atom_id res chain seq x y z
N THR A 1 -0.02 7.96 1.89
CA THR A 1 1.26 8.04 2.61
C THR A 1 1.08 7.64 4.08
N VAL A 2 0.32 8.40 4.90
CA VAL A 2 0.20 8.13 6.35
C VAL A 2 -0.36 6.73 6.62
N GLY A 3 -1.46 6.37 6.01
CA GLY A 3 -2.13 5.12 6.32
C GLY A 3 -1.46 3.84 5.82
N ASN A 4 -0.54 3.95 4.86
CA ASN A 4 0.18 2.78 4.34
C ASN A 4 1.46 2.45 5.15
N VAL A 5 1.76 3.22 6.19
CA VAL A 5 2.94 2.99 7.05
C VAL A 5 2.92 1.60 7.70
N GLY A 6 1.73 1.09 8.04
CA GLY A 6 1.57 -0.25 8.62
C GLY A 6 2.17 -1.39 7.79
N MET A 7 2.27 -1.22 6.47
CA MET A 7 2.88 -2.21 5.59
C MET A 7 4.42 -2.16 5.63
N TRP A 8 4.99 -0.97 5.79
CA TRP A 8 6.43 -0.76 5.68
C TRP A 8 7.15 -0.82 7.02
N VAL A 9 6.49 -0.36 8.10
CA VAL A 9 7.11 -0.26 9.42
C VAL A 9 7.63 -1.60 9.93
N VAL A 10 6.88 -2.67 9.76
CA VAL A 10 7.29 -4.00 10.25
C VAL A 10 8.55 -4.51 9.56
N VAL A 11 8.77 -4.15 8.30
CA VAL A 11 9.99 -4.50 7.57
C VAL A 11 11.19 -3.75 8.13
N LEU A 12 11.00 -2.49 8.49
CA LEU A 12 12.05 -1.64 9.08
C LEU A 12 12.43 -2.10 10.49
N LEU A 13 11.44 -2.55 11.27
CA LEU A 13 11.64 -3.00 12.66
C LEU A 13 12.06 -4.47 12.75
N MET A 14 12.09 -5.21 11.65
CA MET A 14 12.38 -6.65 11.64
C MET A 14 13.71 -7.02 12.30
N PRO A 15 14.84 -6.29 12.10
CA PRO A 15 16.10 -6.62 12.75
C PRO A 15 16.03 -6.53 14.28
N ASP A 16 15.40 -5.46 14.81
CA ASP A 16 15.26 -5.24 16.25
C ASP A 16 14.34 -6.28 16.89
N ILE A 17 13.23 -6.62 16.21
CA ILE A 17 12.29 -7.68 16.62
C ILE A 17 13.00 -9.04 16.64
N GLN A 18 13.79 -9.34 15.61
CA GLN A 18 14.56 -10.58 15.52
C GLN A 18 15.56 -10.71 16.69
N GLN A 19 16.27 -9.64 17.00
CA GLN A 19 17.25 -9.61 18.08
C GLN A 19 16.57 -9.78 19.44
N GLU A 20 15.49 -9.04 19.71
CA GLU A 20 14.81 -9.07 21.01
C GLU A 20 14.17 -10.42 21.32
N PHE A 21 13.48 -11.02 20.34
CA PHE A 21 12.83 -12.33 20.52
C PHE A 21 13.80 -13.51 20.29
N SER A 22 15.04 -13.26 19.91
CA SER A 22 16.06 -14.29 19.63
C SER A 22 15.57 -15.37 18.67
N ILE A 23 14.87 -14.95 17.60
CA ILE A 23 14.25 -15.81 16.60
C ILE A 23 15.02 -15.77 15.28
N ASP A 24 14.80 -16.80 14.46
CA ASP A 24 15.34 -16.85 13.11
C ASP A 24 14.63 -15.86 12.17
N ARG A 25 15.27 -15.57 11.04
CA ARG A 25 14.76 -14.60 10.04
C ARG A 25 13.40 -14.99 9.46
N ALA A 26 13.15 -16.29 9.32
CA ALA A 26 11.86 -16.77 8.79
C ALA A 26 10.72 -16.44 9.77
N SER A 27 10.91 -16.72 11.05
CA SER A 27 9.96 -16.36 12.11
C SER A 27 9.78 -14.85 12.25
N ALA A 28 10.85 -14.06 12.11
CA ALA A 28 10.80 -12.59 12.15
C ALA A 28 10.03 -11.98 10.97
N SER A 29 9.87 -12.70 9.87
CA SER A 29 9.06 -12.26 8.72
C SER A 29 7.55 -12.54 8.87
N ALA A 30 7.14 -13.38 9.82
CA ALA A 30 5.74 -13.74 10.01
C ALA A 30 4.79 -12.54 10.23
N PRO A 31 5.14 -11.51 11.01
CA PRO A 31 4.32 -10.30 11.13
C PRO A 31 4.06 -9.62 9.77
N PHE A 32 5.07 -9.53 8.90
CA PHE A 32 4.91 -8.96 7.57
C PHE A 32 3.97 -9.79 6.68
N VAL A 33 4.13 -11.12 6.70
CA VAL A 33 3.25 -12.03 5.95
C VAL A 33 1.79 -11.86 6.39
N LEU A 34 1.55 -11.80 7.71
CA LEU A 34 0.20 -11.59 8.24
C LEU A 34 -0.35 -10.20 7.93
N THR A 35 0.50 -9.15 7.89
CA THR A 35 0.10 -7.84 7.38
C THR A 35 -0.40 -7.92 5.94
N MET A 36 0.32 -8.63 5.07
CA MET A 36 -0.08 -8.81 3.68
C MET A 36 -1.37 -9.61 3.51
N ILE A 37 -1.56 -10.67 4.29
CA ILE A 37 -2.81 -11.45 4.30
C ILE A 37 -3.97 -10.58 4.78
N GLY A 38 -3.79 -9.84 5.88
CA GLY A 38 -4.80 -8.90 6.38
C GLY A 38 -5.16 -7.83 5.34
N PHE A 39 -4.15 -7.28 4.67
CA PHE A 39 -4.33 -6.30 3.60
C PHE A 39 -5.09 -6.86 2.39
N ALA A 40 -4.77 -8.07 1.96
CA ALA A 40 -5.45 -8.74 0.85
C ALA A 40 -6.94 -8.99 1.17
N LEU A 41 -7.22 -9.58 2.33
CA LEU A 41 -8.60 -9.83 2.78
C LEU A 41 -9.36 -8.52 3.02
N GLY A 42 -8.68 -7.53 3.60
CA GLY A 42 -9.24 -6.20 3.83
C GLY A 42 -9.66 -5.52 2.53
N ASN A 43 -8.86 -5.58 1.46
CA ASN A 43 -9.23 -5.00 0.15
C ASN A 43 -10.51 -5.62 -0.41
N GLY A 44 -10.69 -6.94 -0.27
CA GLY A 44 -11.91 -7.62 -0.70
C GLY A 44 -13.16 -7.22 0.12
N PHE A 45 -12.98 -6.90 1.41
CA PHE A 45 -14.06 -6.55 2.32
C PHE A 45 -14.38 -5.05 2.32
N MET A 46 -13.36 -4.20 2.34
CA MET A 46 -13.49 -2.74 2.50
C MET A 46 -14.23 -2.07 1.33
N GLY A 47 -14.21 -2.67 0.13
CA GLY A 47 -15.05 -2.19 -0.98
C GLY A 47 -16.52 -2.15 -0.61
N ARG A 48 -17.06 -3.25 -0.04
CA ARG A 48 -18.45 -3.32 0.41
C ARG A 48 -18.78 -2.35 1.53
N VAL A 49 -17.81 -2.09 2.42
CA VAL A 49 -17.96 -1.12 3.52
C VAL A 49 -18.05 0.29 2.96
N VAL A 50 -17.22 0.63 1.98
CA VAL A 50 -17.25 1.94 1.30
C VAL A 50 -18.56 2.14 0.56
N ASP A 51 -19.04 1.13 -0.15
CA ASP A 51 -20.31 1.19 -0.88
C ASP A 51 -21.50 1.47 0.05
N ARG A 52 -21.46 0.93 1.26
CA ARG A 52 -22.55 1.09 2.26
C ARG A 52 -22.44 2.35 3.11
N PHE A 53 -21.24 2.70 3.58
CA PHE A 53 -21.02 3.75 4.58
C PHE A 53 -20.29 4.97 4.02
N GLY A 54 -19.77 4.89 2.80
CA GLY A 54 -18.99 5.91 2.14
C GLY A 54 -17.52 5.91 2.54
N ILE A 55 -16.71 6.56 1.70
CA ILE A 55 -15.23 6.55 1.83
C ILE A 55 -14.75 7.18 3.14
N SER A 56 -15.27 8.34 3.53
CA SER A 56 -14.83 9.06 4.73
C SER A 56 -15.04 8.25 6.00
N THR A 57 -16.22 7.64 6.17
CA THR A 57 -16.53 6.79 7.35
C THR A 57 -15.61 5.57 7.40
N THR A 58 -15.38 4.95 6.25
CA THR A 58 -14.49 3.80 6.14
C THR A 58 -13.04 4.16 6.48
N LEU A 59 -12.57 5.34 6.06
CA LEU A 59 -11.23 5.82 6.38
C LEU A 59 -11.07 6.14 7.88
N ILE A 60 -12.09 6.71 8.53
CA ILE A 60 -12.07 6.94 9.97
C ILE A 60 -12.04 5.61 10.73
N PHE A 61 -12.87 4.65 10.32
CA PHE A 61 -12.85 3.30 10.89
C PHE A 61 -11.47 2.66 10.73
N SER A 62 -10.88 2.73 9.55
CA SER A 62 -9.53 2.25 9.25
C SER A 62 -8.48 2.91 10.14
N ALA A 63 -8.57 4.24 10.34
CA ALA A 63 -7.65 4.97 11.21
C ALA A 63 -7.74 4.50 12.66
N ILE A 64 -8.95 4.25 13.16
CA ILE A 64 -9.17 3.72 14.52
C ILE A 64 -8.60 2.31 14.65
N VAL A 65 -8.90 1.42 13.71
CA VAL A 65 -8.38 0.04 13.70
C VAL A 65 -6.85 0.03 13.70
N ASN A 66 -6.22 0.86 12.85
CA ASN A 66 -4.76 0.97 12.80
C ASN A 66 -4.18 1.57 14.08
N ALA A 67 -4.79 2.61 14.63
CA ALA A 67 -4.31 3.23 15.87
C ALA A 67 -4.38 2.25 17.06
N VAL A 68 -5.48 1.50 17.18
CA VAL A 68 -5.62 0.45 18.20
C VAL A 68 -4.60 -0.66 17.95
N GLY A 69 -4.44 -1.10 16.70
CA GLY A 69 -3.46 -2.11 16.33
C GLY A 69 -2.02 -1.70 16.70
N PHE A 70 -1.63 -0.46 16.39
CA PHE A 70 -0.31 0.08 16.75
C PHE A 70 -0.15 0.22 18.26
N SER A 71 -1.16 0.74 18.97
CA SER A 71 -1.10 0.88 20.44
C SER A 71 -0.94 -0.45 21.14
N LEU A 72 -1.61 -1.49 20.67
CA LEU A 72 -1.46 -2.84 21.22
C LEU A 72 -0.13 -3.48 20.80
N ALA A 73 0.36 -3.20 19.58
CA ALA A 73 1.67 -3.68 19.12
C ALA A 73 2.82 -3.15 19.98
N MET A 74 2.71 -1.92 20.48
CA MET A 74 3.64 -1.35 21.45
C MET A 74 3.76 -2.21 22.73
N LEU A 75 2.67 -2.87 23.14
CA LEU A 75 2.61 -3.70 24.35
C LEU A 75 2.94 -5.18 24.09
N SER A 76 3.28 -5.55 22.86
CA SER A 76 3.50 -6.96 22.52
C SER A 76 4.77 -7.51 23.17
N GLN A 77 4.60 -8.70 23.78
CA GLN A 77 5.69 -9.46 24.41
C GLN A 77 5.95 -10.80 23.69
N SER A 78 5.26 -11.05 22.60
CA SER A 78 5.35 -12.29 21.84
C SER A 78 5.24 -12.01 20.35
N ILE A 79 6.05 -12.73 19.57
CA ILE A 79 6.00 -12.64 18.09
C ILE A 79 4.63 -13.08 17.54
N PHE A 80 3.97 -14.05 18.17
CA PHE A 80 2.64 -14.48 17.75
C PHE A 80 1.59 -13.39 17.97
N PHE A 81 1.63 -12.72 19.12
CA PHE A 81 0.72 -11.62 19.41
C PHE A 81 0.98 -10.43 18.47
N LEU A 82 2.24 -10.06 18.27
CA LEU A 82 2.62 -9.03 17.30
C LEU A 82 2.13 -9.38 15.89
N SER A 83 2.29 -10.63 15.47
CA SER A 83 1.86 -11.11 14.16
C SER A 83 0.33 -11.03 13.98
N ALA A 84 -0.44 -11.37 15.01
CA ALA A 84 -1.90 -11.23 15.00
C ALA A 84 -2.33 -9.76 14.90
N LEU A 85 -1.65 -8.86 15.60
CA LEU A 85 -1.91 -7.41 15.52
C LEU A 85 -1.54 -6.85 14.15
N GLN A 86 -0.46 -7.33 13.56
CA GLN A 86 -0.06 -6.94 12.21
C GLN A 86 -1.08 -7.38 11.14
N PHE A 87 -1.76 -8.51 11.32
CA PHE A 87 -2.90 -8.88 10.49
C PHE A 87 -4.03 -7.83 10.59
N ILE A 88 -4.36 -7.37 11.80
CA ILE A 88 -5.40 -6.34 12.02
C ILE A 88 -4.99 -5.01 11.40
N ILE A 89 -3.72 -4.61 11.57
CA ILE A 89 -3.16 -3.40 10.96
C ILE A 89 -3.23 -3.49 9.42
N GLY A 90 -2.84 -4.64 8.86
CA GLY A 90 -2.95 -4.88 7.42
C GLY A 90 -4.38 -4.75 6.92
N PHE A 91 -5.33 -5.37 7.62
CA PHE A 91 -6.76 -5.28 7.31
C PHE A 91 -7.28 -3.84 7.36
N GLY A 92 -6.92 -3.06 8.39
CA GLY A 92 -7.25 -1.64 8.50
C GLY A 92 -6.63 -0.82 7.36
N THR A 93 -5.38 -1.07 7.01
CA THR A 93 -4.65 -0.37 5.95
C THR A 93 -5.27 -0.54 4.56
N ALA A 94 -5.99 -1.64 4.32
CA ALA A 94 -6.60 -1.95 3.02
C ALA A 94 -7.57 -0.88 2.51
N ALA A 95 -8.32 -0.23 3.40
CA ALA A 95 -9.24 0.85 3.02
C ALA A 95 -8.54 2.06 2.37
N LEU A 96 -7.25 2.23 2.66
CA LEU A 96 -6.44 3.36 2.24
C LEU A 96 -5.78 3.17 0.87
N PHE A 97 -5.98 2.03 0.24
CA PHE A 97 -5.40 1.75 -1.07
C PHE A 97 -6.47 1.51 -2.13
N GLY A 98 -7.04 0.33 -2.21
CA GLY A 98 -8.02 -0.03 -3.25
C GLY A 98 -9.24 0.89 -3.28
N PRO A 99 -10.00 1.00 -2.18
CA PRO A 99 -11.18 1.84 -2.11
C PRO A 99 -10.91 3.32 -2.37
N LEU A 100 -9.80 3.86 -1.85
CA LEU A 100 -9.41 5.25 -2.07
C LEU A 100 -9.06 5.53 -3.53
N ILE A 101 -8.35 4.61 -4.19
CA ILE A 101 -8.05 4.70 -5.63
C ILE A 101 -9.35 4.65 -6.45
N ALA A 102 -10.27 3.77 -6.09
CA ALA A 102 -11.57 3.68 -6.75
C ALA A 102 -12.35 4.99 -6.61
N ASP A 103 -12.45 5.54 -5.40
CA ASP A 103 -13.13 6.83 -5.15
C ASP A 103 -12.52 7.96 -5.99
N VAL A 104 -11.19 8.15 -5.94
CA VAL A 104 -10.50 9.18 -6.73
C VAL A 104 -10.76 9.02 -8.23
N SER A 105 -10.88 7.79 -8.72
CA SER A 105 -11.17 7.53 -10.12
C SER A 105 -12.53 8.05 -10.60
N HIS A 106 -13.49 8.26 -9.72
CA HIS A 106 -14.79 8.86 -10.01
C HIS A 106 -14.77 10.39 -10.07
N TRP A 107 -13.81 11.02 -9.39
CA TRP A 107 -13.67 12.48 -9.42
C TRP A 107 -13.03 13.01 -10.71
N PHE A 108 -12.18 12.22 -11.37
CA PHE A 108 -11.38 12.63 -12.51
C PHE A 108 -11.75 11.82 -13.76
N LEU A 109 -12.64 12.37 -14.60
CA LEU A 109 -13.11 11.68 -15.82
C LEU A 109 -12.10 11.74 -16.97
N LYS A 110 -11.46 12.91 -17.19
CA LYS A 110 -10.52 13.15 -18.31
C LYS A 110 -9.08 12.77 -18.02
N LYS A 111 -8.63 12.97 -16.76
CA LYS A 111 -7.24 12.70 -16.29
C LYS A 111 -7.23 11.63 -15.21
N ARG A 112 -7.98 10.54 -15.44
CA ARG A 112 -8.18 9.46 -14.49
C ARG A 112 -6.87 8.72 -14.19
N GLY A 113 -6.04 8.48 -15.23
CA GLY A 113 -4.79 7.75 -15.09
C GLY A 113 -3.80 8.46 -14.19
N ILE A 114 -3.56 9.75 -14.41
CA ILE A 114 -2.64 10.52 -13.57
C ILE A 114 -3.16 10.70 -12.13
N ALA A 115 -4.47 10.91 -11.95
CA ALA A 115 -5.07 11.04 -10.61
C ALA A 115 -4.91 9.74 -9.80
N VAL A 116 -5.18 8.60 -10.40
CA VAL A 116 -4.95 7.28 -9.81
C VAL A 116 -3.46 7.05 -9.53
N ALA A 117 -2.57 7.42 -10.45
CA ALA A 117 -1.13 7.28 -10.29
C ALA A 117 -0.59 8.09 -9.11
N ILE A 118 -1.02 9.35 -8.96
CA ILE A 118 -0.66 10.20 -7.80
C ILE A 118 -1.13 9.57 -6.49
N THR A 119 -2.38 9.10 -6.45
CA THR A 119 -2.94 8.48 -5.24
C THR A 119 -2.19 7.18 -4.89
N ALA A 120 -1.94 6.33 -5.87
CA ALA A 120 -1.21 5.08 -5.69
C ALA A 120 0.26 5.28 -5.31
N SER A 121 0.90 6.38 -5.76
CA SER A 121 2.26 6.75 -5.39
C SER A 121 2.42 7.04 -3.89
N GLY A 122 1.32 7.38 -3.19
CA GLY A 122 1.30 7.56 -1.74
C GLY A 122 1.81 6.35 -0.96
N ASN A 123 1.71 5.14 -1.50
CA ASN A 123 2.27 3.94 -0.90
C ASN A 123 3.82 3.97 -0.91
N TYR A 124 4.42 4.30 -2.04
CA TYR A 124 5.89 4.43 -2.14
C TYR A 124 6.43 5.62 -1.35
N PHE A 125 5.71 6.75 -1.33
CA PHE A 125 6.03 7.86 -0.43
C PHE A 125 6.01 7.44 1.04
N SER A 126 5.10 6.54 1.42
CA SER A 126 5.09 5.98 2.77
C SER A 126 6.41 5.25 3.07
N GLY A 127 6.82 4.34 2.18
CA GLY A 127 8.06 3.59 2.33
C GLY A 127 9.34 4.43 2.28
N SER A 128 9.30 5.63 1.67
CA SER A 128 10.46 6.52 1.56
C SER A 128 10.56 7.52 2.73
N ILE A 129 9.43 8.06 3.20
CA ILE A 129 9.42 9.13 4.20
C ILE A 129 9.48 8.57 5.63
N TRP A 130 8.70 7.51 5.92
CA TRP A 130 8.60 7.00 7.27
C TRP A 130 9.91 6.48 7.86
N PRO A 131 10.81 5.82 7.13
CA PRO A 131 12.11 5.43 7.67
C PRO A 131 12.89 6.62 8.25
N VAL A 132 12.84 7.76 7.56
CA VAL A 132 13.52 9.00 8.00
C VAL A 132 12.86 9.57 9.26
N VAL A 133 11.53 9.57 9.32
CA VAL A 133 10.76 10.11 10.44
C VAL A 133 10.94 9.28 11.71
N ILE A 134 10.94 7.94 11.59
CA ILE A 134 11.00 7.05 12.76
C ILE A 134 12.42 6.74 13.22
N LYS A 135 13.43 7.04 12.41
CA LYS A 135 14.84 6.70 12.71
C LYS A 135 15.26 7.18 14.11
N GLY A 136 15.01 8.45 14.43
CA GLY A 136 15.37 9.02 15.73
C GLY A 136 14.70 8.27 16.89
N THR A 137 13.40 8.04 16.81
CA THR A 137 12.66 7.31 17.86
C THR A 137 13.12 5.85 17.96
N LEU A 138 13.46 5.21 16.83
CA LEU A 138 13.94 3.85 16.83
C LEU A 138 15.29 3.72 17.53
N GLU A 139 16.22 4.66 17.28
CA GLU A 139 17.56 4.66 17.86
C GLU A 139 17.56 5.01 19.36
N THR A 140 16.65 5.88 19.83
CA THR A 140 16.62 6.34 21.23
C THR A 140 15.71 5.51 22.12
N ASP A 141 14.50 5.18 21.64
CA ASP A 141 13.42 4.64 22.46
C ASP A 141 12.98 3.21 22.04
N GLY A 142 13.59 2.70 20.97
CA GLY A 142 13.36 1.35 20.47
C GLY A 142 12.08 1.19 19.65
N TRP A 143 11.88 0.01 19.09
CA TRP A 143 10.81 -0.30 18.13
C TRP A 143 9.38 -0.19 18.69
N ARG A 144 9.20 -0.40 20.00
CA ARG A 144 7.89 -0.24 20.65
C ARG A 144 7.42 1.20 20.64
N SER A 145 8.31 2.14 20.88
CA SER A 145 8.01 3.57 20.87
C SER A 145 7.65 4.05 19.44
N VAL A 146 8.24 3.42 18.42
CA VAL A 146 7.84 3.66 17.02
C VAL A 146 6.37 3.33 16.81
N TYR A 147 5.86 2.21 17.32
CA TYR A 147 4.44 1.89 17.22
C TYR A 147 3.57 2.91 17.97
N GLY A 148 4.01 3.41 19.12
CA GLY A 148 3.32 4.50 19.83
C GLY A 148 3.24 5.79 19.00
N LEU A 149 4.35 6.19 18.39
CA LEU A 149 4.40 7.34 17.47
C LEU A 149 3.43 7.16 16.29
N LEU A 150 3.38 5.95 15.71
CA LEU A 150 2.48 5.64 14.60
C LEU A 150 1.01 5.64 15.01
N ALA A 151 0.67 5.17 16.20
CA ALA A 151 -0.69 5.23 16.72
C ALA A 151 -1.18 6.68 16.81
N VAL A 152 -0.37 7.55 17.41
CA VAL A 152 -0.69 8.98 17.54
C VAL A 152 -0.78 9.65 16.17
N SER A 153 0.23 9.50 15.33
CA SER A 153 0.28 10.13 14.00
C SER A 153 -0.87 9.67 13.10
N THR A 154 -1.28 8.39 13.20
CA THR A 154 -2.43 7.87 12.45
C THR A 154 -3.72 8.60 12.81
N VAL A 155 -4.01 8.78 14.10
CA VAL A 155 -5.21 9.50 14.53
C VAL A 155 -5.14 10.96 14.13
N PHE A 156 -4.06 11.66 14.46
CA PHE A 156 -3.93 13.09 14.25
C PHE A 156 -3.86 13.51 12.78
N LEU A 157 -3.36 12.67 11.90
CA LEU A 157 -3.26 12.98 10.47
C LEU A 157 -4.39 12.38 9.65
N MET A 158 -4.73 11.09 9.88
CA MET A 158 -5.75 10.44 9.05
C MET A 158 -7.17 10.88 9.35
N VAL A 159 -7.53 11.09 10.61
CA VAL A 159 -8.90 11.47 10.96
C VAL A 159 -9.27 12.84 10.36
N PRO A 160 -8.48 13.92 10.51
CA PRO A 160 -8.78 15.18 9.85
C PRO A 160 -8.84 15.09 8.32
N LEU A 161 -7.88 14.34 7.70
CA LEU A 161 -7.89 14.12 6.26
C LEU A 161 -9.13 13.36 5.79
N ALA A 162 -9.59 12.35 6.54
CA ALA A 162 -10.80 11.62 6.24
C ALA A 162 -12.06 12.51 6.34
N PHE A 163 -12.08 13.47 7.26
CA PHE A 163 -13.16 14.48 7.33
C PHE A 163 -13.20 15.38 6.10
N MET A 164 -12.05 15.72 5.52
CA MET A 164 -12.00 16.51 4.28
C MET A 164 -12.62 15.76 3.09
N LEU A 165 -12.56 14.42 3.09
CA LEU A 165 -13.12 13.54 2.04
C LEU A 165 -14.64 13.29 2.21
N ARG A 166 -15.35 13.99 3.09
CA ARG A 166 -16.81 13.87 3.23
C ARG A 166 -17.58 14.40 2.02
N ARG A 167 -16.96 15.17 1.15
CA ARG A 167 -17.60 15.62 -0.09
C ARG A 167 -17.84 14.43 -1.01
N LYS A 168 -19.10 14.16 -1.30
CA LYS A 168 -19.48 13.10 -2.25
C LYS A 168 -19.36 13.62 -3.68
N VAL A 169 -18.95 12.75 -4.57
CA VAL A 169 -19.06 12.98 -6.03
C VAL A 169 -20.51 13.27 -6.36
N SER A 170 -20.80 14.23 -7.26
CA SER A 170 -22.18 14.49 -7.67
C SER A 170 -22.77 13.24 -8.33
N ALA A 171 -24.07 12.99 -8.10
CA ALA A 171 -24.75 11.83 -8.69
C ALA A 171 -24.66 11.82 -10.23
N GLU A 172 -24.61 12.99 -10.86
CA GLU A 172 -24.44 13.12 -12.31
C GLU A 172 -23.04 12.69 -12.76
N THR A 173 -21.99 13.09 -12.04
CA THR A 173 -20.60 12.72 -12.36
C THR A 173 -20.39 11.20 -12.17
N SER A 174 -20.98 10.62 -11.11
CA SER A 174 -20.95 9.17 -10.90
C SER A 174 -21.63 8.43 -12.04
N LYS A 175 -22.86 8.78 -12.39
CA LYS A 175 -23.60 8.18 -13.52
C LYS A 175 -22.84 8.30 -14.85
N LEU A 176 -22.22 9.45 -15.10
CA LEU A 176 -21.41 9.65 -16.30
C LEU A 176 -20.15 8.77 -16.30
N SER A 177 -19.48 8.64 -15.15
CA SER A 177 -18.34 7.73 -14.97
C SER A 177 -18.73 6.27 -15.28
N ASP A 178 -19.87 5.84 -14.75
CA ASP A 178 -20.38 4.48 -14.93
C ASP A 178 -20.74 4.22 -16.39
N ALA A 179 -21.47 5.14 -17.03
CA ALA A 179 -21.84 5.04 -18.44
C ALA A 179 -20.61 5.01 -19.38
N LEU A 180 -19.57 5.81 -19.08
CA LEU A 180 -18.31 5.77 -19.83
C LEU A 180 -17.55 4.46 -19.63
N SER A 181 -17.63 3.88 -18.45
CA SER A 181 -17.02 2.59 -18.11
C SER A 181 -17.73 1.45 -18.82
N GLU A 182 -19.07 1.45 -18.88
CA GLU A 182 -19.87 0.48 -19.62
C GLU A 182 -19.58 0.53 -21.12
N ARG A 183 -19.57 1.70 -21.74
CA ARG A 183 -19.22 1.85 -23.17
C ARG A 183 -17.82 1.33 -23.51
N ARG A 184 -16.85 1.46 -22.60
CA ARG A 184 -15.51 0.89 -22.78
C ARG A 184 -15.53 -0.63 -22.66
N ARG A 185 -16.36 -1.16 -21.77
CA ARG A 185 -16.52 -2.58 -21.51
C ARG A 185 -17.17 -3.31 -22.69
N GLU A 186 -18.19 -2.72 -23.29
CA GLU A 186 -18.87 -3.25 -24.49
C GLU A 186 -17.90 -3.45 -25.67
N LYS A 187 -16.90 -2.56 -25.80
CA LYS A 187 -15.88 -2.67 -26.86
C LYS A 187 -14.92 -3.85 -26.72
N VAL A 188 -14.79 -4.42 -25.52
CA VAL A 188 -13.79 -5.46 -25.26
C VAL A 188 -14.31 -6.87 -25.54
N ASN A 189 -15.63 -7.05 -25.71
CA ASN A 189 -16.32 -8.32 -26.02
C ASN A 189 -15.83 -9.55 -25.20
N ILE A 190 -15.46 -9.31 -23.92
CA ILE A 190 -14.99 -10.32 -22.96
C ILE A 190 -15.92 -10.29 -21.75
N SER A 191 -16.22 -11.46 -21.19
CA SER A 191 -17.07 -11.53 -19.99
C SER A 191 -16.41 -10.81 -18.81
N PRO A 192 -17.20 -10.11 -17.96
CA PRO A 192 -16.66 -9.40 -16.79
C PRO A 192 -15.82 -10.27 -15.86
N ASN A 193 -16.26 -11.49 -15.64
CA ASN A 193 -15.57 -12.44 -14.76
C ASN A 193 -14.21 -12.83 -15.33
N LEU A 194 -14.13 -13.03 -16.65
CA LEU A 194 -12.86 -13.35 -17.32
C LEU A 194 -11.88 -12.17 -17.25
N ILE A 195 -12.37 -10.93 -17.42
CA ILE A 195 -11.53 -9.72 -17.26
C ILE A 195 -10.96 -9.67 -15.83
N VAL A 196 -11.79 -9.89 -14.81
CA VAL A 196 -11.33 -9.89 -13.40
C VAL A 196 -10.29 -10.97 -13.18
N ILE A 197 -10.49 -12.18 -13.70
CA ILE A 197 -9.53 -13.29 -13.57
C ILE A 197 -8.20 -12.93 -14.23
N LEU A 198 -8.23 -12.46 -15.49
CA LEU A 198 -7.03 -12.10 -16.24
C LEU A 198 -6.25 -10.96 -15.58
N LEU A 199 -6.96 -9.91 -15.11
CA LEU A 199 -6.33 -8.81 -14.39
C LEU A 199 -5.78 -9.24 -13.03
N SER A 200 -6.44 -10.17 -12.35
CA SER A 200 -5.94 -10.73 -11.08
C SER A 200 -4.67 -11.54 -11.30
N LEU A 201 -4.62 -12.38 -12.32
CA LEU A 201 -3.42 -13.14 -12.68
C LEU A 201 -2.26 -12.21 -13.07
N ALA A 202 -2.52 -11.20 -13.89
CA ALA A 202 -1.53 -10.18 -14.25
C ALA A 202 -1.04 -9.42 -13.00
N GLY A 203 -1.96 -9.08 -12.09
CA GLY A 203 -1.64 -8.43 -10.81
C GLY A 203 -0.74 -9.29 -9.93
N VAL A 204 -1.03 -10.59 -9.80
CA VAL A 204 -0.18 -11.52 -9.04
C VAL A 204 1.22 -11.59 -9.66
N GLY A 205 1.33 -11.77 -10.98
CA GLY A 205 2.62 -11.80 -11.67
C GLY A 205 3.44 -10.52 -11.44
N CYS A 206 2.80 -9.36 -11.61
CA CYS A 206 3.42 -8.06 -11.37
C CYS A 206 3.88 -7.89 -9.91
N CYS A 207 3.02 -8.25 -8.94
CA CYS A 207 3.34 -8.08 -7.52
C CYS A 207 4.46 -9.01 -7.06
N VAL A 208 4.51 -10.26 -7.54
CA VAL A 208 5.60 -11.20 -7.23
C VAL A 208 6.93 -10.66 -7.75
N ALA A 209 6.99 -10.27 -9.03
CA ALA A 209 8.19 -9.73 -9.65
C ALA A 209 8.68 -8.45 -8.97
N MET A 210 7.76 -7.57 -8.52
CA MET A 210 8.09 -6.33 -7.83
C MET A 210 8.52 -6.55 -6.36
N SER A 211 7.87 -7.47 -5.65
CA SER A 211 8.13 -7.68 -4.23
C SER A 211 9.48 -8.33 -3.96
N MET A 212 9.95 -9.20 -4.87
CA MET A 212 11.20 -9.92 -4.70
C MET A 212 12.40 -8.99 -4.51
N PRO A 213 12.71 -8.02 -5.41
CA PRO A 213 13.80 -7.08 -5.17
C PRO A 213 13.53 -6.15 -3.98
N GLN A 214 12.28 -5.72 -3.74
CA GLN A 214 11.96 -4.80 -2.65
C GLN A 214 12.23 -5.41 -1.27
N VAL A 215 11.96 -6.70 -1.09
CA VAL A 215 12.15 -7.38 0.20
C VAL A 215 13.60 -7.82 0.41
N HIS A 216 14.29 -8.17 -0.66
CA HIS A 216 15.60 -8.81 -0.56
C HIS A 216 16.79 -7.89 -0.83
N ILE A 217 16.60 -6.68 -1.39
CA ILE A 217 17.71 -5.81 -1.81
C ILE A 217 18.67 -5.45 -0.66
N VAL A 218 18.13 -5.16 0.52
CA VAL A 218 18.97 -4.81 1.69
C VAL A 218 19.82 -6.00 2.12
N ALA A 219 19.21 -7.17 2.23
CA ALA A 219 19.91 -8.39 2.58
C ALA A 219 20.96 -8.78 1.53
N PHE A 220 20.60 -8.64 0.26
CA PHE A 220 21.52 -8.90 -0.86
C PHE A 220 22.73 -7.98 -0.84
N CYS A 221 22.57 -6.70 -0.54
CA CYS A 221 23.70 -5.77 -0.37
C CYS A 221 24.59 -6.16 0.82
N VAL A 222 24.01 -6.63 1.91
CA VAL A 222 24.78 -7.14 3.06
C VAL A 222 25.56 -8.39 2.67
N ASP A 223 24.95 -9.33 1.98
CA ASP A 223 25.60 -10.58 1.53
C ASP A 223 26.75 -10.31 0.55
N LEU A 224 26.66 -9.24 -0.25
CA LEU A 224 27.73 -8.76 -1.13
C LEU A 224 28.81 -7.93 -0.42
N GLY A 225 28.66 -7.66 0.88
CA GLY A 225 29.64 -6.91 1.67
C GLY A 225 29.50 -5.38 1.61
N TYR A 226 28.46 -4.84 0.97
CA TYR A 226 28.23 -3.39 0.89
C TYR A 226 27.61 -2.81 2.17
N GLY A 227 27.09 -3.66 3.05
CA GLY A 227 26.47 -3.26 4.30
C GLY A 227 25.01 -2.79 4.19
N PRO A 228 24.30 -2.67 5.33
CA PRO A 228 22.86 -2.35 5.35
C PRO A 228 22.54 -0.93 4.87
N SER A 229 23.46 0.02 5.04
CA SER A 229 23.27 1.41 4.59
C SER A 229 23.14 1.49 3.07
N ALA A 230 24.03 0.83 2.33
CA ALA A 230 23.96 0.78 0.87
C ALA A 230 22.67 0.09 0.39
N GLY A 231 22.23 -0.97 1.07
CA GLY A 231 20.95 -1.62 0.79
C GLY A 231 19.75 -0.71 0.99
N ALA A 232 19.75 0.10 2.04
CA ALA A 232 18.71 1.10 2.31
C ALA A 232 18.67 2.21 1.24
N GLU A 233 19.84 2.67 0.78
CA GLU A 233 19.94 3.63 -0.32
C GLU A 233 19.39 3.06 -1.63
N MET A 234 19.75 1.82 -1.97
CA MET A 234 19.23 1.14 -3.16
C MET A 234 17.72 0.96 -3.11
N LEU A 235 17.16 0.56 -1.95
CA LEU A 235 15.72 0.48 -1.74
C LEU A 235 15.05 1.85 -1.95
N SER A 236 15.63 2.91 -1.40
CA SER A 236 15.09 4.27 -1.53
C SER A 236 15.09 4.73 -2.98
N LEU A 237 16.16 4.50 -3.73
CA LEU A 237 16.26 4.81 -5.15
C LEU A 237 15.22 4.04 -5.97
N MET A 238 15.04 2.75 -5.67
CA MET A 238 14.03 1.92 -6.32
C MET A 238 12.61 2.42 -6.07
N LEU A 239 12.29 2.84 -4.84
CA LEU A 239 10.97 3.41 -4.50
C LEU A 239 10.73 4.76 -5.19
N ILE A 240 11.74 5.63 -5.25
CA ILE A 240 11.66 6.91 -5.99
C ILE A 240 11.47 6.66 -7.49
N GLY A 241 12.24 5.75 -8.07
CA GLY A 241 12.07 5.31 -9.46
C GLY A 241 10.66 4.78 -9.72
N GLY A 242 10.11 4.02 -8.76
CA GLY A 242 8.74 3.52 -8.80
C GLY A 242 7.68 4.64 -8.79
N ILE A 243 7.89 5.73 -8.06
CA ILE A 243 7.02 6.92 -8.08
C ILE A 243 7.04 7.56 -9.47
N ILE A 244 8.23 7.81 -10.01
CA ILE A 244 8.40 8.43 -11.33
C ILE A 244 7.74 7.56 -12.41
N SER A 245 8.02 6.26 -12.41
CA SER A 245 7.42 5.30 -13.34
C SER A 245 5.88 5.30 -13.27
N ARG A 246 5.29 5.33 -12.07
CA ARG A 246 3.83 5.40 -11.89
C ARG A 246 3.24 6.68 -12.46
N LEU A 247 3.87 7.83 -12.23
CA LEU A 247 3.39 9.10 -12.76
C LEU A 247 3.44 9.12 -14.29
N ILE A 248 4.54 8.64 -14.88
CA ILE A 248 4.68 8.49 -16.34
C ILE A 248 3.60 7.55 -16.87
N SER A 249 3.42 6.38 -16.26
CA SER A 249 2.40 5.41 -16.64
C SER A 249 0.98 5.95 -16.51
N GLY A 250 0.71 6.81 -15.53
CA GLY A 250 -0.57 7.49 -15.37
C GLY A 250 -0.88 8.43 -16.53
N VAL A 251 0.10 9.25 -16.93
CA VAL A 251 -0.02 10.12 -18.11
C VAL A 251 -0.17 9.31 -19.40
N LEU A 252 0.60 8.22 -19.52
CA LEU A 252 0.55 7.34 -20.68
C LEU A 252 -0.83 6.66 -20.79
N ALA A 253 -1.36 6.18 -19.66
CA ALA A 253 -2.70 5.57 -19.61
C ALA A 253 -3.82 6.53 -20.03
N ASP A 254 -3.68 7.82 -19.73
CA ASP A 254 -4.62 8.85 -20.17
C ASP A 254 -4.54 9.13 -21.68
N ARG A 255 -3.36 8.90 -22.31
CA ARG A 255 -3.14 9.16 -23.75
C ARG A 255 -3.40 7.96 -24.63
N ILE A 256 -2.83 6.81 -24.32
CA ILE A 256 -2.87 5.60 -25.16
C ILE A 256 -3.81 4.52 -24.62
N GLY A 257 -4.37 4.74 -23.41
CA GLY A 257 -5.26 3.79 -22.73
C GLY A 257 -4.55 2.80 -21.84
N GLY A 258 -5.31 2.23 -20.90
CA GLY A 258 -4.77 1.36 -19.85
C GLY A 258 -4.16 0.06 -20.35
N LEU A 259 -4.75 -0.57 -21.38
CA LEU A 259 -4.26 -1.85 -21.90
C LEU A 259 -2.85 -1.73 -22.51
N PHE A 260 -2.63 -0.76 -23.37
CA PHE A 260 -1.32 -0.53 -23.97
C PHE A 260 -0.27 -0.13 -22.92
N THR A 261 -0.67 0.69 -21.95
CA THR A 261 0.22 1.05 -20.83
C THR A 261 0.61 -0.18 -20.00
N LEU A 262 -0.34 -1.09 -19.76
CA LEU A 262 -0.07 -2.35 -19.06
C LEU A 262 0.92 -3.22 -19.84
N LEU A 263 0.73 -3.37 -21.15
CA LEU A 263 1.64 -4.14 -22.00
C LEU A 263 3.06 -3.57 -22.01
N ILE A 264 3.20 -2.25 -22.16
CA ILE A 264 4.50 -1.56 -22.09
C ILE A 264 5.16 -1.80 -20.73
N GLY A 265 4.41 -1.60 -19.63
CA GLY A 265 4.93 -1.81 -18.28
C GLY A 265 5.37 -3.24 -18.03
N SER A 266 4.58 -4.23 -18.46
CA SER A 266 4.91 -5.65 -18.31
C SER A 266 6.14 -6.05 -19.13
N THR A 267 6.27 -5.53 -20.35
CA THR A 267 7.44 -5.78 -21.20
C THR A 267 8.70 -5.19 -20.58
N LEU A 268 8.64 -3.94 -20.12
CA LEU A 268 9.77 -3.28 -19.45
C LEU A 268 10.16 -4.02 -18.16
N GLN A 269 9.18 -4.52 -17.41
CA GLN A 269 9.43 -5.30 -16.20
C GLN A 269 10.12 -6.63 -16.52
N CYS A 270 9.70 -7.34 -17.59
CA CYS A 270 10.37 -8.57 -18.04
C CYS A 270 11.80 -8.34 -18.49
N VAL A 271 12.09 -7.21 -19.12
CA VAL A 271 13.45 -6.89 -19.59
C VAL A 271 14.36 -6.46 -18.43
N ALA A 272 13.79 -5.86 -17.36
CA ALA A 272 14.55 -5.38 -16.21
C ALA A 272 14.88 -6.45 -15.17
N LEU A 273 14.20 -7.58 -15.18
CA LEU A 273 14.45 -8.76 -14.32
C LEU A 273 15.40 -9.74 -14.96
#